data_d9d6e9d2a14e4d78cf287a351546e6cb
#
_entry.id   d9d6e9d2a14e4d78cf287a351546e6cb
#
_cell.length_a   1.000
_cell.length_b   1.000
_cell.length_c   1.000
_cell.angle_alpha   90.00
_cell.angle_beta   90.00
_cell.angle_gamma   90.00
#
_symmetry.space_group_name_H-M   'P 1'
#
loop_
_entity.id
_entity.type
_entity.pdbx_description
1 polymer ?
#
loop_
_entity_poly.entity_id
_entity_poly.type
_entity_poly.pdbx_seq_one_letter_code
_entity_poly.pdbx_strand_id
1 'polypeptide(L)'
;MNNISIVEFIKKSPKTELHLHIEGTLEPEQMFLFAKRNNVQILFKNINEVKEAYNFNNLESFLEIYYEGAKVLLKENDFFELTWAYVLKCKEDNIVHTEIFFDPQTHTNRGISF
;
A
#
# COMPACT_ATOMS: atom_id res chain seq x y z
N MET A 1 -34.00 2.12 22.39
CA MET A 1 -32.87 2.59 21.52
C MET A 1 -31.85 1.48 21.43
N ASN A 2 -31.55 1.02 20.25
CA ASN A 2 -30.44 0.04 20.08
C ASN A 2 -29.13 0.79 20.32
N ASN A 3 -28.44 0.47 21.41
CA ASN A 3 -27.08 0.96 21.65
C ASN A 3 -26.13 0.30 20.65
N ILE A 4 -25.82 1.01 19.57
CA ILE A 4 -24.78 0.58 18.62
C ILE A 4 -23.44 0.69 19.36
N SER A 5 -22.62 -0.38 19.35
CA SER A 5 -21.29 -0.31 19.91
C SER A 5 -20.41 0.67 19.12
N ILE A 6 -19.41 1.29 19.76
CA ILE A 6 -18.49 2.21 19.07
C ILE A 6 -17.81 1.54 17.87
N VAL A 7 -17.48 0.26 17.98
CA VAL A 7 -16.87 -0.52 16.90
C VAL A 7 -17.82 -0.66 15.71
N GLU A 8 -19.09 -0.94 15.97
CA GLU A 8 -20.12 -1.06 14.94
C GLU A 8 -20.40 0.30 14.27
N PHE A 9 -20.43 1.37 15.06
CA PHE A 9 -20.54 2.74 14.55
C PHE A 9 -19.37 3.06 13.60
N ILE A 10 -18.11 2.81 14.02
CA ILE A 10 -16.93 3.05 13.19
C ILE A 10 -16.98 2.24 11.88
N LYS A 11 -17.37 0.96 11.93
CA LYS A 11 -17.47 0.12 10.73
C LYS A 11 -18.54 0.61 9.75
N LYS A 12 -19.68 1.07 10.25
CA LYS A 12 -20.82 1.51 9.43
C LYS A 12 -20.70 2.94 8.93
N SER A 13 -19.93 3.78 9.61
CA SER A 13 -19.78 5.18 9.23
C SER A 13 -19.05 5.31 7.89
N PRO A 14 -19.57 6.11 6.95
CA PRO A 14 -18.83 6.44 5.74
C PRO A 14 -17.60 7.27 6.08
N LYS A 15 -16.50 6.98 5.43
CA LYS A 15 -15.19 7.62 5.64
C LYS A 15 -14.65 8.16 4.34
N THR A 16 -13.74 9.12 4.46
CA THR A 16 -12.92 9.61 3.35
C THR A 16 -11.45 9.45 3.69
N GLU A 17 -10.65 9.16 2.70
CA GLU A 17 -9.20 9.12 2.82
C GLU A 17 -8.59 10.11 1.83
N LEU A 18 -7.86 11.09 2.34
CA LEU A 18 -7.29 12.17 1.56
C LEU A 18 -5.76 12.09 1.60
N HIS A 19 -5.10 12.48 0.49
CA HIS A 19 -3.64 12.52 0.40
C HIS A 19 -2.98 11.14 0.62
N LEU A 20 -3.44 10.15 -0.14
CA LEU A 20 -2.88 8.81 -0.13
C LEU A 20 -1.92 8.62 -1.31
N HIS A 21 -0.68 8.21 -1.07
CA HIS A 21 0.23 7.73 -2.11
C HIS A 21 -0.01 6.25 -2.35
N ILE A 22 -0.42 5.89 -3.57
CA ILE A 22 -0.83 4.50 -3.88
C ILE A 22 0.27 3.49 -3.64
N GLU A 23 1.53 3.85 -3.88
CA GLU A 23 2.68 3.00 -3.63
C GLU A 23 2.83 2.62 -2.14
N GLY A 24 2.38 3.51 -1.25
CA GLY A 24 2.37 3.29 0.21
C GLY A 24 1.31 2.31 0.68
N THR A 25 0.39 1.88 -0.18
CA THR A 25 -0.65 0.90 0.17
C THR A 25 -0.20 -0.55 -0.03
N LEU A 26 1.02 -0.77 -0.51
CA LEU A 26 1.55 -2.09 -0.77
C LEU A 26 1.65 -2.90 0.52
N GLU A 27 0.85 -3.95 0.63
CA GLU A 27 0.86 -4.85 1.77
C GLU A 27 2.09 -5.79 1.74
N PRO A 28 2.61 -6.24 2.89
CA PRO A 28 3.77 -7.12 2.95
C PRO A 28 3.64 -8.38 2.09
N GLU A 29 2.47 -8.99 2.08
CA GLU A 29 2.18 -10.18 1.29
C GLU A 29 2.27 -9.91 -0.22
N GLN A 30 1.77 -8.76 -0.68
CA GLN A 30 1.89 -8.33 -2.08
C GLN A 30 3.33 -8.00 -2.45
N MET A 31 4.09 -7.38 -1.57
CA MET A 31 5.52 -7.09 -1.79
C MET A 31 6.29 -8.37 -2.11
N PHE A 32 6.11 -9.43 -1.34
CA PHE A 32 6.75 -10.73 -1.59
C PHE A 32 6.24 -11.39 -2.86
N LEU A 33 4.94 -11.34 -3.13
CA LEU A 33 4.35 -11.89 -4.34
C LEU A 33 4.94 -11.24 -5.60
N PHE A 34 4.99 -9.91 -5.63
CA PHE A 34 5.50 -9.15 -6.76
C PHE A 34 7.03 -9.30 -6.90
N ALA A 35 7.76 -9.28 -5.78
CA ALA A 35 9.20 -9.55 -5.78
C ALA A 35 9.53 -10.89 -6.42
N LYS A 36 8.82 -11.95 -6.04
CA LYS A 36 8.98 -13.29 -6.62
C LYS A 36 8.60 -13.32 -8.11
N ARG A 37 7.44 -12.75 -8.47
CA ARG A 37 6.94 -12.70 -9.86
C ARG A 37 7.90 -11.97 -10.79
N ASN A 38 8.48 -10.89 -10.33
CA ASN A 38 9.34 -10.01 -11.10
C ASN A 38 10.84 -10.30 -10.92
N ASN A 39 11.18 -11.33 -10.14
CA ASN A 39 12.57 -11.69 -9.83
C ASN A 39 13.38 -10.52 -9.24
N VAL A 40 12.77 -9.76 -8.34
CA VAL A 40 13.37 -8.63 -7.63
C VAL A 40 13.85 -9.09 -6.26
N GLN A 41 15.09 -8.77 -5.92
CA GLN A 41 15.60 -8.96 -4.56
C GLN A 41 15.14 -7.78 -3.69
N ILE A 42 14.53 -8.11 -2.56
CA ILE A 42 14.15 -7.17 -1.52
C ILE A 42 15.01 -7.39 -0.26
N LEU A 43 15.13 -6.38 0.58
CA LEU A 43 15.96 -6.42 1.78
C LEU A 43 15.42 -7.38 2.86
N PHE A 44 14.13 -7.67 2.82
CA PHE A 44 13.45 -8.47 3.83
C PHE A 44 13.47 -9.96 3.48
N LYS A 45 13.70 -10.81 4.48
CA LYS A 45 13.74 -12.27 4.31
C LYS A 45 12.37 -12.93 4.41
N ASN A 46 11.44 -12.30 5.12
CA ASN A 46 10.09 -12.81 5.34
C ASN A 46 9.10 -11.68 5.62
N ILE A 47 7.81 -12.03 5.60
CA ILE A 47 6.71 -11.08 5.80
C ILE A 47 6.76 -10.40 7.17
N ASN A 48 7.21 -11.10 8.21
CA ASN A 48 7.27 -10.53 9.56
C ASN A 48 8.31 -9.41 9.65
N GLU A 49 9.46 -9.54 8.97
CA GLU A 49 10.45 -8.47 8.92
C GLU A 49 9.88 -7.19 8.26
N VAL A 50 9.06 -7.33 7.22
CA VAL A 50 8.37 -6.17 6.61
C VAL A 50 7.38 -5.55 7.61
N LYS A 51 6.59 -6.38 8.31
CA LYS A 51 5.63 -5.91 9.31
C LYS A 51 6.31 -5.17 10.46
N GLU A 52 7.47 -5.66 10.90
CA GLU A 52 8.28 -4.98 11.92
C GLU A 52 8.84 -3.65 11.40
N ALA A 53 9.28 -3.60 10.15
CA ALA A 53 9.78 -2.38 9.52
C ALA A 53 8.71 -1.28 9.40
N TYR A 54 7.43 -1.65 9.29
CA TYR A 54 6.33 -0.67 9.32
C TYR A 54 6.18 0.06 10.67
N ASN A 55 6.87 -0.37 11.72
CA ASN A 55 7.00 0.36 12.98
C ASN A 55 8.12 1.40 12.90
N PHE A 56 8.09 2.24 11.89
CA PHE A 56 9.08 3.29 11.65
C PHE A 56 9.00 4.41 12.71
N ASN A 57 10.15 5.01 13.03
CA ASN A 57 10.26 6.04 14.07
C ASN A 57 10.42 7.47 13.51
N ASN A 58 10.74 7.59 12.24
CA ASN A 58 10.97 8.87 11.57
C ASN A 58 10.70 8.75 10.06
N LEU A 59 10.75 9.88 9.37
CA LEU A 59 10.50 9.94 7.93
C LEU A 59 11.51 9.11 7.12
N GLU A 60 12.77 9.09 7.53
CA GLU A 60 13.83 8.36 6.82
C GLU A 60 13.53 6.86 6.79
N SER A 61 13.27 6.25 7.95
CA SER A 61 12.92 4.84 8.04
C SER A 61 11.62 4.49 7.33
N PHE A 62 10.65 5.41 7.30
CA PHE A 62 9.44 5.25 6.48
C PHE A 62 9.76 5.24 4.98
N LEU A 63 10.56 6.19 4.49
CA LEU A 63 10.92 6.28 3.07
C LEU A 63 11.75 5.08 2.59
N GLU A 64 12.60 4.51 3.46
CA GLU A 64 13.33 3.27 3.14
C GLU A 64 12.37 2.13 2.77
N ILE A 65 11.34 1.91 3.57
CA ILE A 65 10.33 0.87 3.33
C ILE A 65 9.51 1.20 2.08
N TYR A 66 9.13 2.46 1.93
CA TYR A 66 8.35 2.93 0.78
C TYR A 66 9.09 2.68 -0.54
N TYR A 67 10.36 3.05 -0.63
CA TYR A 67 11.16 2.84 -1.84
C TYR A 67 11.53 1.37 -2.05
N GLU A 68 11.73 0.60 -0.98
CA GLU A 68 11.93 -0.84 -1.09
C GLU A 68 10.69 -1.52 -1.67
N GLY A 69 9.50 -1.13 -1.23
CA GLY A 69 8.24 -1.58 -1.80
C GLY A 69 8.07 -1.18 -3.26
N ALA A 70 8.40 0.06 -3.62
CA ALA A 70 8.30 0.54 -4.99
C ALA A 70 9.15 -0.29 -5.99
N LYS A 71 10.26 -0.88 -5.57
CA LYS A 71 11.13 -1.70 -6.43
C LYS A 71 10.42 -2.89 -7.06
N VAL A 72 9.41 -3.44 -6.43
CA VAL A 72 8.71 -4.63 -6.93
C VAL A 72 7.64 -4.33 -7.98
N LEU A 73 7.29 -3.05 -8.16
CA LEU A 73 6.30 -2.57 -9.13
C LEU A 73 7.00 -2.32 -10.47
N LEU A 74 6.91 -3.28 -11.40
CA LEU A 74 7.63 -3.23 -12.68
C LEU A 74 6.71 -3.25 -13.90
N LYS A 75 5.52 -3.80 -13.79
CA LYS A 75 4.60 -4.03 -14.91
C LYS A 75 3.25 -3.38 -14.63
N GLU A 76 2.54 -3.04 -15.68
CA GLU A 76 1.18 -2.51 -15.61
C GLU A 76 0.29 -3.31 -14.64
N ASN A 77 0.37 -4.65 -14.72
CA ASN A 77 -0.41 -5.53 -13.86
C ASN A 77 -0.06 -5.40 -12.36
N ASP A 78 1.17 -5.06 -12.01
CA ASP A 78 1.57 -4.83 -10.61
C ASP A 78 0.85 -3.60 -10.05
N PHE A 79 0.80 -2.52 -10.83
CA PHE A 79 0.08 -1.30 -10.44
C PHE A 79 -1.42 -1.50 -10.40
N PHE A 80 -1.97 -2.27 -11.35
CA PHE A 80 -3.39 -2.62 -11.34
C PHE A 80 -3.75 -3.43 -10.08
N GLU A 81 -3.02 -4.49 -9.78
CA GLU A 81 -3.29 -5.34 -8.62
C GLU A 81 -3.11 -4.59 -7.29
N LEU A 82 -2.10 -3.72 -7.19
CA LEU A 82 -1.89 -2.84 -6.05
C LEU A 82 -3.12 -1.94 -5.82
N THR A 83 -3.53 -1.24 -6.88
CA THR A 83 -4.67 -0.31 -6.81
C THR A 83 -5.98 -1.06 -6.52
N TRP A 84 -6.16 -2.21 -7.13
CA TRP A 84 -7.34 -3.03 -6.91
C TRP A 84 -7.46 -3.52 -5.46
N ALA A 85 -6.35 -3.98 -4.88
CA ALA A 85 -6.31 -4.39 -3.46
C ALA A 85 -6.67 -3.23 -2.53
N TYR A 86 -6.15 -2.03 -2.80
CA TYR A 86 -6.52 -0.82 -2.06
C TYR A 86 -8.03 -0.50 -2.17
N VAL A 87 -8.60 -0.57 -3.39
CA VAL A 87 -10.04 -0.33 -3.60
C VAL A 87 -10.90 -1.34 -2.84
N LEU A 88 -10.49 -2.61 -2.80
CA LEU A 88 -11.18 -3.62 -2.00
C LEU A 88 -11.11 -3.29 -0.50
N LYS A 89 -9.97 -2.79 -0.02
CA LYS A 89 -9.81 -2.34 1.36
C LYS A 89 -10.70 -1.13 1.68
N CYS A 90 -10.81 -0.17 0.77
CA CYS A 90 -11.75 0.93 0.89
C CYS A 90 -13.19 0.45 1.07
N LYS A 91 -13.59 -0.58 0.30
CA LYS A 91 -14.93 -1.18 0.42
C LYS A 91 -15.14 -1.83 1.79
N GLU A 92 -14.17 -2.58 2.30
CA GLU A 92 -14.22 -3.21 3.62
C GLU A 92 -14.35 -2.18 4.75
N ASP A 93 -13.60 -1.08 4.64
CA ASP A 93 -13.52 -0.03 5.65
C ASP A 93 -14.60 1.06 5.49
N ASN A 94 -15.53 0.88 4.53
CA ASN A 94 -16.57 1.85 4.20
C ASN A 94 -16.04 3.25 3.85
N ILE A 95 -14.93 3.27 3.10
CA ILE A 95 -14.35 4.49 2.51
C ILE A 95 -15.11 4.77 1.21
N VAL A 96 -15.83 5.90 1.16
CA VAL A 96 -16.71 6.29 0.04
C VAL A 96 -16.06 7.28 -0.90
N HIS A 97 -14.95 7.88 -0.49
CA HIS A 97 -14.16 8.80 -1.30
C HIS A 97 -12.69 8.69 -0.92
N THR A 98 -11.82 8.68 -1.94
CA THR A 98 -10.36 8.71 -1.73
C THR A 98 -9.69 9.62 -2.75
N GLU A 99 -8.66 10.35 -2.32
CA GLU A 99 -7.80 11.17 -3.16
C GLU A 99 -6.41 10.53 -3.20
N ILE A 100 -6.06 10.00 -4.38
CA ILE A 100 -4.86 9.18 -4.58
C ILE A 100 -3.82 9.99 -5.32
N PHE A 101 -2.60 10.03 -4.75
CA PHE A 101 -1.40 10.46 -5.44
C PHE A 101 -0.70 9.25 -6.07
N PHE A 102 -0.06 9.51 -7.19
CA PHE A 102 0.80 8.57 -7.89
C PHE A 102 2.14 9.26 -8.15
N ASP A 103 3.24 8.57 -7.89
CA ASP A 103 4.59 9.12 -7.98
C ASP A 103 5.34 8.60 -9.25
N PRO A 104 4.99 9.06 -10.46
CA PRO A 104 5.53 8.51 -11.70
C PRO A 104 7.06 8.60 -11.78
N GLN A 105 7.68 9.64 -11.22
CA GLN A 105 9.13 9.81 -11.24
C GLN A 105 9.87 8.71 -10.47
N THR A 106 9.26 8.20 -9.40
CA THR A 106 9.80 7.05 -8.65
C THR A 106 9.96 5.82 -9.54
N HIS A 107 9.08 5.66 -10.53
CA HIS A 107 9.07 4.51 -11.43
C HIS A 107 9.87 4.79 -12.71
N THR A 108 9.69 5.95 -13.34
CA THR A 108 10.42 6.30 -14.58
C THR A 108 11.92 6.37 -14.37
N ASN A 109 12.40 6.84 -13.23
CA ASN A 109 13.82 6.85 -12.87
C ASN A 109 14.44 5.44 -12.78
N ARG A 110 13.60 4.40 -12.62
CA ARG A 110 14.00 3.00 -12.63
C ARG A 110 13.84 2.32 -13.99
N GLY A 111 13.48 3.08 -15.03
CA GLY A 111 13.29 2.59 -16.39
C GLY A 111 11.90 2.04 -16.72
N ILE A 112 10.92 2.25 -15.85
CA ILE A 112 9.51 1.95 -16.15
C ILE A 112 8.98 3.06 -17.05
N SER A 113 8.46 2.72 -18.22
CA SER A 113 7.85 3.71 -19.13
C SER A 113 6.51 4.19 -18.55
N PHE A 114 6.23 5.46 -18.80
CA PHE A 114 4.94 6.06 -18.43
C PHE A 114 3.89 5.69 -19.47
#